data_d53feddd67061a4f79bbeb68267829b8
#
_entry.id   d53feddd67061a4f79bbeb68267829b8
#
_cell.length_a   1.000
_cell.length_b   1.000
_cell.length_c   1.000
_cell.angle_alpha   90.00
_cell.angle_beta   90.00
_cell.angle_gamma   90.00
#
_symmetry.space_group_name_H-M   'P 1'
#
loop_
_entity.id
_entity.type
_entity.pdbx_description
1 polymer ?
#
loop_
_entity_poly.entity_id
_entity_poly.type
_entity_poly.pdbx_seq_one_letter_code
_entity_poly.pdbx_strand_id
1 'polypeptide(L)'
;MKYKGNILEVNNLTLSLLDKNGVPVTILNDLTFHLRSGEILGLIGDSGSGKTMTALAISGLLNDFAHIDSGEILFEEEDLVKKAPRERRRLLGEKIGVIFQDPSSALDPLQTVESNLQEVLSIRNCSKEESRERILRMLATVGFEDPEDIAKRYPHRLSGGQRQRVLIAGAALMNPTLLIADEPTSSLDTVTSMSIMQLLHEMSHEMGISILFISHNLSAVRNFCDRVMVMKEGTIIDSDTSWDIMGQPKSAFTADLLMKSRLDPKTLGISRGKTNPDGPVVLEATRLTSSYRYKDVRRNKTNAVIKNISFKIHEGELVGLIGSSGCGKTTLVKTILGLLKPSSGEVSHEGRIAAVFQDPVSSLNPAHTVRWHLREALKASGRVISKEEQTAYFISILEDVGLTGKHLYRFPHQMSGGQRQKAAIAMCLVQEPSFIIADEPFSALDASSQASIIKLLSDINKERWTTMLIVSHNLQVIRAMCSNVLVMDKGSIVEAGFTDDVLENPSAEATKALIEAGEYGG
;
A
#
# COMPACT_ATOMS: atom_id res chain seq x y z
N MET A 1 13.37 -26.17 -22.45
CA MET A 1 13.62 -25.31 -23.65
C MET A 1 13.07 -23.94 -23.31
N LYS A 2 13.90 -22.88 -23.38
CA LYS A 2 13.37 -21.50 -23.23
C LYS A 2 12.55 -21.18 -24.49
N TYR A 3 11.31 -20.83 -24.31
CA TYR A 3 10.44 -20.35 -25.38
C TYR A 3 11.07 -19.08 -25.98
N LYS A 4 11.23 -19.03 -27.32
CA LYS A 4 11.79 -17.88 -28.01
C LYS A 4 10.64 -17.13 -28.70
N GLY A 5 10.06 -16.16 -28.05
CA GLY A 5 8.94 -15.39 -28.59
C GLY A 5 8.13 -14.70 -27.50
N ASN A 6 6.90 -14.37 -27.83
CA ASN A 6 5.96 -13.84 -26.86
C ASN A 6 5.36 -14.99 -26.04
N ILE A 7 5.55 -14.97 -24.71
CA ILE A 7 4.98 -15.98 -23.80
C ILE A 7 3.47 -15.77 -23.61
N LEU A 8 3.05 -14.50 -23.67
CA LEU A 8 1.67 -14.07 -23.55
C LEU A 8 1.36 -13.05 -24.62
N GLU A 9 0.22 -13.22 -25.30
CA GLU A 9 -0.35 -12.21 -26.21
C GLU A 9 -1.82 -12.01 -25.87
N VAL A 10 -2.21 -10.78 -25.74
CA VAL A 10 -3.61 -10.37 -25.53
C VAL A 10 -4.01 -9.55 -26.74
N ASN A 11 -5.03 -9.99 -27.47
CA ASN A 11 -5.46 -9.41 -28.74
C ASN A 11 -6.92 -8.97 -28.65
N ASN A 12 -7.15 -7.66 -28.78
CA ASN A 12 -8.47 -7.01 -28.84
C ASN A 12 -9.43 -7.46 -27.72
N LEU A 13 -8.90 -7.66 -26.50
CA LEU A 13 -9.66 -8.17 -25.38
C LEU A 13 -10.65 -7.11 -24.87
N THR A 14 -11.93 -7.43 -24.91
CA THR A 14 -13.01 -6.64 -24.30
C THR A 14 -13.69 -7.46 -23.21
N LEU A 15 -13.88 -6.84 -22.05
CA LEU A 15 -14.44 -7.48 -20.88
C LEU A 15 -15.43 -6.55 -20.19
N SER A 16 -16.60 -7.09 -19.84
CA SER A 16 -17.66 -6.38 -19.11
C SER A 16 -17.96 -7.03 -17.77
N LEU A 17 -18.39 -6.20 -16.81
CA LEU A 17 -18.99 -6.63 -15.54
C LEU A 17 -20.48 -6.34 -15.54
N LEU A 18 -21.30 -7.25 -15.06
CA LEU A 18 -22.72 -6.99 -14.81
C LEU A 18 -22.89 -6.12 -13.57
N ASP A 19 -23.56 -5.00 -13.71
CA ASP A 19 -23.94 -4.15 -12.58
C ASP A 19 -25.04 -4.82 -11.72
N LYS A 20 -25.46 -4.17 -10.61
CA LYS A 20 -26.50 -4.67 -9.72
C LYS A 20 -27.86 -4.88 -10.41
N ASN A 21 -28.08 -4.28 -11.56
CA ASN A 21 -29.29 -4.38 -12.36
C ASN A 21 -29.13 -5.37 -13.52
N GLY A 22 -27.96 -6.05 -13.64
CA GLY A 22 -27.66 -6.97 -14.73
C GLY A 22 -27.26 -6.27 -16.03
N VAL A 23 -26.94 -4.97 -15.99
CA VAL A 23 -26.49 -4.21 -17.18
C VAL A 23 -24.97 -4.37 -17.31
N PRO A 24 -24.46 -4.77 -18.49
CA PRO A 24 -23.03 -4.89 -18.71
C PRO A 24 -22.35 -3.51 -18.72
N VAL A 25 -21.29 -3.38 -17.94
CA VAL A 25 -20.40 -2.21 -17.88
C VAL A 25 -19.03 -2.65 -18.39
N THR A 26 -18.56 -2.10 -19.50
CA THR A 26 -17.26 -2.42 -20.09
C THR A 26 -16.14 -1.93 -19.16
N ILE A 27 -15.25 -2.84 -18.79
CA ILE A 27 -14.08 -2.58 -17.92
C ILE A 27 -12.78 -2.60 -18.72
N LEU A 28 -12.64 -3.54 -19.66
CA LEU A 28 -11.53 -3.59 -20.61
C LEU A 28 -12.10 -3.38 -22.00
N ASN A 29 -11.46 -2.53 -22.78
CA ASN A 29 -11.92 -2.15 -24.11
C ASN A 29 -10.78 -2.26 -25.12
N ASP A 30 -10.88 -3.23 -26.04
CA ASP A 30 -9.92 -3.44 -27.12
C ASP A 30 -8.45 -3.53 -26.64
N LEU A 31 -8.22 -4.24 -25.54
CA LEU A 31 -6.90 -4.35 -24.92
C LEU A 31 -5.99 -5.25 -25.74
N THR A 32 -4.86 -4.69 -26.20
CA THR A 32 -3.89 -5.42 -27.02
C THR A 32 -2.46 -5.18 -26.53
N PHE A 33 -1.75 -6.27 -26.16
CA PHE A 33 -0.33 -6.23 -25.77
C PHE A 33 0.30 -7.62 -25.81
N HIS A 34 1.62 -7.66 -25.66
CA HIS A 34 2.38 -8.89 -25.55
C HIS A 34 3.46 -8.81 -24.45
N LEU A 35 3.79 -9.96 -23.89
CA LEU A 35 4.90 -10.16 -22.95
C LEU A 35 5.88 -11.16 -23.55
N ARG A 36 7.16 -10.78 -23.62
CA ARG A 36 8.22 -11.64 -24.15
C ARG A 36 8.70 -12.64 -23.11
N SER A 37 9.27 -13.74 -23.57
CA SER A 37 9.87 -14.72 -22.66
C SER A 37 11.04 -14.13 -21.89
N GLY A 38 10.98 -14.21 -20.55
CA GLY A 38 11.99 -13.68 -19.63
C GLY A 38 11.95 -12.16 -19.45
N GLU A 39 10.92 -11.47 -19.97
CA GLU A 39 10.70 -10.03 -19.78
C GLU A 39 9.95 -9.73 -18.49
N ILE A 40 10.25 -8.60 -17.88
CA ILE A 40 9.45 -8.00 -16.80
C ILE A 40 8.68 -6.83 -17.40
N LEU A 41 7.37 -7.01 -17.59
CA LEU A 41 6.46 -6.02 -18.18
C LEU A 41 5.64 -5.35 -17.09
N GLY A 42 5.79 -4.02 -16.94
CA GLY A 42 5.02 -3.22 -15.99
C GLY A 42 3.65 -2.82 -16.55
N LEU A 43 2.61 -2.89 -15.75
CA LEU A 43 1.28 -2.34 -16.03
C LEU A 43 0.91 -1.32 -14.97
N ILE A 44 0.84 -0.04 -15.35
CA ILE A 44 0.53 1.09 -14.46
C ILE A 44 -0.74 1.83 -14.88
N GLY A 45 -1.27 2.65 -14.00
CA GLY A 45 -2.47 3.47 -14.22
C GLY A 45 -3.20 3.78 -12.91
N ASP A 46 -4.18 4.66 -12.96
CA ASP A 46 -4.99 5.02 -11.80
C ASP A 46 -5.85 3.85 -11.28
N SER A 47 -6.36 3.97 -10.06
CA SER A 47 -7.31 3.01 -9.49
C SER A 47 -8.56 2.91 -10.38
N GLY A 48 -9.01 1.69 -10.64
CA GLY A 48 -10.16 1.43 -11.53
C GLY A 48 -9.84 1.46 -13.02
N SER A 49 -8.58 1.61 -13.44
CA SER A 49 -8.21 1.58 -14.88
C SER A 49 -8.33 0.20 -15.54
N GLY A 50 -8.53 -0.89 -14.78
CA GLY A 50 -8.70 -2.25 -15.29
C GLY A 50 -7.51 -3.20 -15.05
N LYS A 51 -6.43 -2.77 -14.39
CA LYS A 51 -5.20 -3.58 -14.18
C LYS A 51 -5.45 -4.94 -13.54
N THR A 52 -6.11 -4.96 -12.39
CA THR A 52 -6.47 -6.20 -11.68
C THR A 52 -7.40 -7.08 -12.53
N MET A 53 -8.35 -6.48 -13.27
CA MET A 53 -9.22 -7.23 -14.18
C MET A 53 -8.46 -7.87 -15.33
N THR A 54 -7.41 -7.21 -15.82
CA THR A 54 -6.48 -7.79 -16.80
C THR A 54 -5.76 -9.02 -16.22
N ALA A 55 -5.23 -8.91 -14.99
CA ALA A 55 -4.60 -10.04 -14.28
C ALA A 55 -5.57 -11.21 -14.08
N LEU A 56 -6.81 -10.94 -13.65
CA LEU A 56 -7.84 -11.95 -13.44
C LEU A 56 -8.30 -12.59 -14.75
N ALA A 57 -8.37 -11.84 -15.86
CA ALA A 57 -8.71 -12.37 -17.17
C ALA A 57 -7.63 -13.35 -17.67
N ILE A 58 -6.35 -12.96 -17.57
CA ILE A 58 -5.22 -13.82 -17.99
C ILE A 58 -5.14 -15.06 -17.12
N SER A 59 -5.28 -14.91 -15.80
CA SER A 59 -5.25 -16.04 -14.87
C SER A 59 -6.49 -16.93 -14.92
N GLY A 60 -7.58 -16.50 -15.57
CA GLY A 60 -8.84 -17.24 -15.60
C GLY A 60 -9.57 -17.28 -14.27
N LEU A 61 -9.33 -16.31 -13.40
CA LEU A 61 -9.92 -16.15 -12.08
C LEU A 61 -11.04 -15.11 -12.04
N LEU A 62 -11.65 -14.82 -13.19
CA LEU A 62 -12.81 -13.94 -13.28
C LEU A 62 -13.98 -14.54 -12.46
N ASN A 63 -14.72 -13.66 -11.78
CA ASN A 63 -15.95 -14.06 -11.08
C ASN A 63 -17.12 -14.23 -12.06
N ASP A 64 -18.23 -14.79 -11.59
CA ASP A 64 -19.41 -15.08 -12.40
C ASP A 64 -20.11 -13.85 -13.00
N PHE A 65 -19.80 -12.66 -12.50
CA PHE A 65 -20.34 -11.39 -13.03
C PHE A 65 -19.48 -10.78 -14.13
N ALA A 66 -18.29 -11.34 -14.40
CA ALA A 66 -17.37 -10.87 -15.42
C ALA A 66 -17.46 -11.75 -16.67
N HIS A 67 -17.59 -11.10 -17.83
CA HIS A 67 -17.66 -11.77 -19.13
C HIS A 67 -16.61 -11.21 -20.08
N ILE A 68 -15.91 -12.11 -20.79
CA ILE A 68 -15.09 -11.72 -21.94
C ILE A 68 -16.02 -11.63 -23.13
N ASP A 69 -16.21 -10.41 -23.65
CA ASP A 69 -17.15 -10.14 -24.74
C ASP A 69 -16.52 -10.45 -26.10
N SER A 70 -15.21 -10.16 -26.26
CA SER A 70 -14.44 -10.43 -27.47
C SER A 70 -12.94 -10.47 -27.19
N GLY A 71 -12.18 -10.91 -28.20
CA GLY A 71 -10.73 -11.01 -28.16
C GLY A 71 -10.23 -12.39 -27.74
N GLU A 72 -8.90 -12.51 -27.66
CA GLU A 72 -8.22 -13.75 -27.28
C GLU A 72 -7.05 -13.49 -26.35
N ILE A 73 -6.70 -14.50 -25.57
CA ILE A 73 -5.54 -14.51 -24.67
C ILE A 73 -4.71 -15.73 -25.02
N LEU A 74 -3.61 -15.52 -25.75
CA LEU A 74 -2.70 -16.59 -26.14
C LEU A 74 -1.57 -16.72 -25.10
N PHE A 75 -1.47 -17.88 -24.49
CA PHE A 75 -0.37 -18.25 -23.61
C PHE A 75 0.37 -19.44 -24.22
N GLU A 76 1.66 -19.27 -24.54
CA GLU A 76 2.45 -20.26 -25.29
C GLU A 76 1.71 -20.71 -26.57
N GLU A 77 1.15 -19.76 -27.32
CA GLU A 77 0.34 -19.96 -28.56
C GLU A 77 -1.03 -20.64 -28.36
N GLU A 78 -1.42 -20.96 -27.11
CA GLU A 78 -2.71 -21.59 -26.81
C GLU A 78 -3.73 -20.57 -26.29
N ASP A 79 -4.90 -20.47 -26.90
CA ASP A 79 -5.94 -19.52 -26.51
C ASP A 79 -6.61 -19.96 -25.18
N LEU A 80 -6.33 -19.21 -24.11
CA LEU A 80 -6.88 -19.46 -22.79
C LEU A 80 -8.40 -19.23 -22.73
N VAL A 81 -8.95 -18.36 -23.57
CA VAL A 81 -10.40 -18.05 -23.54
C VAL A 81 -11.21 -19.25 -24.01
N LYS A 82 -10.70 -20.00 -24.99
CA LYS A 82 -11.36 -21.20 -25.56
C LYS A 82 -11.16 -22.47 -24.74
N LYS A 83 -10.21 -22.48 -23.78
CA LYS A 83 -9.95 -23.67 -22.96
C LYS A 83 -11.05 -23.93 -21.94
N ALA A 84 -11.29 -25.21 -21.69
CA ALA A 84 -12.20 -25.64 -20.63
C ALA A 84 -11.72 -25.18 -19.23
N PRO A 85 -12.62 -24.87 -18.27
CA PRO A 85 -12.25 -24.41 -16.94
C PRO A 85 -11.24 -25.31 -16.18
N ARG A 86 -11.32 -26.63 -16.40
CA ARG A 86 -10.37 -27.60 -15.80
C ARG A 86 -8.96 -27.45 -16.36
N GLU A 87 -8.82 -27.22 -17.65
CA GLU A 87 -7.52 -27.02 -18.33
C GLU A 87 -6.89 -25.70 -17.90
N ARG A 88 -7.69 -24.63 -17.81
CA ARG A 88 -7.21 -23.34 -17.27
C ARG A 88 -6.67 -23.48 -15.85
N ARG A 89 -7.41 -24.14 -14.95
CA ARG A 89 -6.96 -24.38 -13.58
C ARG A 89 -5.64 -25.15 -13.52
N ARG A 90 -5.44 -26.11 -14.42
CA ARG A 90 -4.19 -26.86 -14.49
C ARG A 90 -3.02 -25.96 -14.93
N LEU A 91 -3.20 -25.14 -15.93
CA LEU A 91 -2.20 -24.16 -16.38
C LEU A 91 -1.86 -23.17 -15.28
N LEU A 92 -2.85 -22.69 -14.53
CA LEU A 92 -2.68 -21.81 -13.37
C LEU A 92 -1.82 -22.47 -12.28
N GLY A 93 -1.94 -23.74 -12.04
CA GLY A 93 -1.13 -24.44 -11.04
C GLY A 93 0.26 -24.82 -11.53
N GLU A 94 0.45 -25.06 -12.82
CA GLU A 94 1.68 -25.63 -13.37
C GLU A 94 2.60 -24.61 -14.06
N LYS A 95 2.03 -23.64 -14.78
CA LYS A 95 2.78 -22.74 -15.69
C LYS A 95 2.59 -21.25 -15.39
N ILE A 96 1.46 -20.87 -14.79
CA ILE A 96 1.13 -19.49 -14.44
C ILE A 96 1.07 -19.38 -12.92
N GLY A 97 1.96 -18.60 -12.31
CA GLY A 97 1.91 -18.23 -10.91
C GLY A 97 1.21 -16.89 -10.73
N VAL A 98 0.48 -16.71 -9.62
CA VAL A 98 -0.19 -15.44 -9.30
C VAL A 98 0.16 -15.02 -7.88
N ILE A 99 0.61 -13.78 -7.73
CA ILE A 99 0.80 -13.11 -6.45
C ILE A 99 -0.31 -12.06 -6.34
N PHE A 100 -1.18 -12.23 -5.34
CA PHE A 100 -2.32 -11.34 -5.09
C PHE A 100 -1.91 -10.14 -4.23
N GLN A 101 -2.67 -9.06 -4.36
CA GLN A 101 -2.46 -7.79 -3.66
C GLN A 101 -2.48 -7.92 -2.13
N ASP A 102 -3.34 -8.77 -1.56
CA ASP A 102 -3.47 -8.96 -0.11
C ASP A 102 -2.95 -10.33 0.34
N PRO A 103 -1.75 -10.37 0.98
CA PRO A 103 -1.19 -11.60 1.51
C PRO A 103 -2.05 -12.27 2.59
N SER A 104 -2.88 -11.50 3.29
CA SER A 104 -3.67 -12.02 4.41
C SER A 104 -4.86 -12.84 3.94
N SER A 105 -5.38 -12.56 2.75
CA SER A 105 -6.50 -13.28 2.14
C SER A 105 -6.07 -14.52 1.36
N ALA A 106 -4.79 -14.59 0.97
CA ALA A 106 -4.28 -15.67 0.12
C ALA A 106 -3.75 -16.89 0.89
N LEU A 107 -3.45 -16.75 2.19
CA LEU A 107 -3.00 -17.84 3.05
C LEU A 107 -4.10 -18.23 4.04
N ASP A 108 -4.38 -19.53 4.18
CA ASP A 108 -5.28 -20.01 5.23
C ASP A 108 -4.66 -19.77 6.61
N PRO A 109 -5.26 -18.90 7.47
CA PRO A 109 -4.71 -18.56 8.77
C PRO A 109 -4.73 -19.72 9.78
N LEU A 110 -5.51 -20.77 9.51
CA LEU A 110 -5.65 -21.96 10.36
C LEU A 110 -4.63 -23.04 10.03
N GLN A 111 -3.90 -22.89 8.93
CA GLN A 111 -2.87 -23.82 8.49
C GLN A 111 -1.46 -23.26 8.71
N THR A 112 -0.47 -24.15 8.84
CA THR A 112 0.95 -23.75 8.87
C THR A 112 1.40 -23.32 7.47
N VAL A 113 2.53 -22.62 7.37
CA VAL A 113 3.17 -22.27 6.09
C VAL A 113 3.40 -23.51 5.23
N GLU A 114 3.97 -24.59 5.82
CA GLU A 114 4.19 -25.86 5.14
C GLU A 114 2.89 -26.43 4.56
N SER A 115 1.81 -26.42 5.34
CA SER A 115 0.51 -26.95 4.91
C SER A 115 -0.08 -26.14 3.75
N ASN A 116 -0.02 -24.81 3.85
CA ASN A 116 -0.46 -23.92 2.76
C ASN A 116 0.33 -24.17 1.44
N LEU A 117 1.66 -24.31 1.54
CA LEU A 117 2.52 -24.58 0.37
C LEU A 117 2.35 -26.01 -0.16
N GLN A 118 2.02 -26.98 0.70
CA GLN A 118 1.77 -28.36 0.29
C GLN A 118 0.48 -28.47 -0.54
N GLU A 119 -0.53 -27.63 -0.31
CA GLU A 119 -1.72 -27.57 -1.15
C GLU A 119 -1.38 -27.19 -2.60
N VAL A 120 -0.43 -26.28 -2.82
CA VAL A 120 0.04 -25.92 -4.16
C VAL A 120 0.67 -27.12 -4.88
N LEU A 121 1.44 -27.94 -4.15
CA LEU A 121 2.08 -29.15 -4.70
C LEU A 121 1.13 -30.34 -4.87
N SER A 122 -0.09 -30.29 -4.32
CA SER A 122 -1.07 -31.38 -4.41
C SER A 122 -1.50 -31.70 -5.84
N ILE A 123 -1.30 -30.76 -6.78
CA ILE A 123 -1.54 -30.92 -8.23
C ILE A 123 -0.56 -31.95 -8.82
N ARG A 124 0.63 -32.08 -8.24
CA ARG A 124 1.64 -33.07 -8.63
C ARG A 124 1.58 -34.24 -7.65
N ASN A 125 1.60 -35.47 -8.16
CA ASN A 125 1.67 -36.70 -7.37
C ASN A 125 3.10 -36.87 -6.77
N CYS A 126 3.51 -35.95 -5.90
CA CYS A 126 4.79 -36.01 -5.18
C CYS A 126 4.62 -36.72 -3.84
N SER A 127 5.67 -37.42 -3.37
CA SER A 127 5.71 -37.93 -1.99
C SER A 127 5.71 -36.78 -0.98
N LYS A 128 5.34 -37.06 0.27
CA LYS A 128 5.37 -36.06 1.34
C LYS A 128 6.79 -35.54 1.59
N GLU A 129 7.76 -36.41 1.51
CA GLU A 129 9.19 -36.12 1.71
C GLU A 129 9.69 -35.20 0.59
N GLU A 130 9.38 -35.50 -0.67
CA GLU A 130 9.75 -34.70 -1.83
C GLU A 130 9.09 -33.31 -1.78
N SER A 131 7.81 -33.26 -1.42
CA SER A 131 7.07 -32.01 -1.26
C SER A 131 7.70 -31.12 -0.20
N ARG A 132 8.04 -31.69 0.97
CA ARG A 132 8.69 -30.96 2.06
C ARG A 132 10.06 -30.43 1.64
N GLU A 133 10.89 -31.25 1.00
CA GLU A 133 12.21 -30.81 0.53
C GLU A 133 12.10 -29.64 -0.45
N ARG A 134 11.15 -29.68 -1.40
CA ARG A 134 10.88 -28.60 -2.34
C ARG A 134 10.44 -27.32 -1.62
N ILE A 135 9.54 -27.44 -0.63
CA ILE A 135 9.05 -26.31 0.17
C ILE A 135 10.21 -25.66 0.92
N LEU A 136 11.02 -26.44 1.63
CA LEU A 136 12.16 -25.90 2.41
C LEU A 136 13.19 -25.23 1.49
N ARG A 137 13.48 -25.83 0.34
CA ARG A 137 14.38 -25.25 -0.67
C ARG A 137 13.81 -23.93 -1.21
N MET A 138 12.53 -23.86 -1.53
CA MET A 138 11.89 -22.63 -2.02
C MET A 138 11.85 -21.55 -0.93
N LEU A 139 11.57 -21.90 0.32
CA LEU A 139 11.64 -20.95 1.44
C LEU A 139 13.06 -20.39 1.63
N ALA A 140 14.10 -21.20 1.44
CA ALA A 140 15.49 -20.72 1.41
C ALA A 140 15.74 -19.76 0.22
N THR A 141 15.26 -20.12 -0.98
CA THR A 141 15.38 -19.29 -2.20
C THR A 141 14.75 -17.91 -2.01
N VAL A 142 13.58 -17.82 -1.36
CA VAL A 142 12.95 -16.51 -1.07
C VAL A 142 13.55 -15.78 0.13
N GLY A 143 14.71 -16.25 0.65
CA GLY A 143 15.54 -15.53 1.61
C GLY A 143 15.18 -15.74 3.09
N PHE A 144 14.63 -16.89 3.47
CA PHE A 144 14.52 -17.27 4.88
C PHE A 144 15.78 -17.99 5.35
N GLU A 145 16.38 -17.50 6.44
CA GLU A 145 17.57 -18.11 7.06
C GLU A 145 17.27 -19.45 7.72
N ASP A 146 16.09 -19.60 8.32
CA ASP A 146 15.60 -20.83 8.93
C ASP A 146 14.26 -21.27 8.30
N PRO A 147 14.32 -21.95 7.12
CA PRO A 147 13.12 -22.44 6.43
C PRO A 147 12.29 -23.42 7.26
N GLU A 148 12.93 -24.23 8.14
CA GLU A 148 12.22 -25.21 8.96
C GLU A 148 11.36 -24.56 10.05
N ASP A 149 11.86 -23.49 10.68
CA ASP A 149 11.09 -22.76 11.68
C ASP A 149 9.92 -22.02 11.01
N ILE A 150 10.17 -21.38 9.85
CA ILE A 150 9.12 -20.70 9.07
C ILE A 150 8.03 -21.67 8.61
N ALA A 151 8.40 -22.85 8.11
CA ALA A 151 7.45 -23.87 7.65
C ALA A 151 6.44 -24.27 8.73
N LYS A 152 6.86 -24.30 9.99
CA LYS A 152 6.02 -24.66 11.15
C LYS A 152 5.15 -23.50 11.67
N ARG A 153 5.42 -22.25 11.25
CA ARG A 153 4.66 -21.09 11.73
C ARG A 153 3.30 -20.98 11.02
N TYR A 154 2.38 -20.33 11.70
CA TYR A 154 1.09 -19.90 11.13
C TYR A 154 1.23 -18.51 10.50
N PRO A 155 0.43 -18.17 9.46
CA PRO A 155 0.50 -16.87 8.79
C PRO A 155 0.39 -15.66 9.73
N HIS A 156 -0.43 -15.74 10.77
CA HIS A 156 -0.60 -14.67 11.76
C HIS A 156 0.64 -14.43 12.64
N ARG A 157 1.63 -15.32 12.64
CA ARG A 157 2.92 -15.16 13.35
C ARG A 157 4.04 -14.61 12.48
N LEU A 158 3.75 -14.33 11.22
CA LEU A 158 4.69 -13.76 10.27
C LEU A 158 4.49 -12.24 10.17
N SER A 159 5.58 -11.50 9.91
CA SER A 159 5.50 -10.10 9.50
C SER A 159 4.86 -9.98 8.10
N GLY A 160 4.47 -8.75 7.69
CA GLY A 160 3.94 -8.49 6.35
C GLY A 160 4.88 -8.97 5.25
N GLY A 161 6.16 -8.59 5.32
CA GLY A 161 7.18 -9.02 4.36
C GLY A 161 7.44 -10.52 4.37
N GLN A 162 7.42 -11.16 5.55
CA GLN A 162 7.54 -12.62 5.63
C GLN A 162 6.34 -13.33 4.97
N ARG A 163 5.11 -12.85 5.19
CA ARG A 163 3.92 -13.37 4.50
C ARG A 163 4.04 -13.23 3.00
N GLN A 164 4.51 -12.07 2.53
CA GLN A 164 4.71 -11.84 1.10
C GLN A 164 5.74 -12.78 0.49
N ARG A 165 6.87 -13.02 1.16
CA ARG A 165 7.88 -14.00 0.73
C ARG A 165 7.30 -15.42 0.66
N VAL A 166 6.42 -15.81 1.59
CA VAL A 166 5.73 -17.11 1.56
C VAL A 166 4.79 -17.20 0.36
N LEU A 167 4.07 -16.12 0.01
CA LEU A 167 3.22 -16.10 -1.19
C LEU A 167 4.03 -16.20 -2.47
N ILE A 168 5.15 -15.48 -2.55
CA ILE A 168 6.07 -15.59 -3.69
C ILE A 168 6.60 -17.02 -3.80
N ALA A 169 6.99 -17.63 -2.67
CA ALA A 169 7.40 -19.03 -2.64
C ALA A 169 6.30 -19.94 -3.20
N GLY A 170 5.04 -19.77 -2.78
CA GLY A 170 3.89 -20.53 -3.29
C GLY A 170 3.69 -20.36 -4.78
N ALA A 171 3.70 -19.12 -5.28
CA ALA A 171 3.54 -18.82 -6.70
C ALA A 171 4.66 -19.39 -7.57
N ALA A 172 5.89 -19.48 -7.03
CA ALA A 172 7.08 -19.97 -7.74
C ALA A 172 7.35 -21.47 -7.55
N LEU A 173 6.71 -22.13 -6.60
CA LEU A 173 7.00 -23.50 -6.18
C LEU A 173 6.86 -24.54 -7.31
N MET A 174 6.04 -24.23 -8.30
CA MET A 174 5.82 -25.07 -9.49
C MET A 174 6.75 -24.72 -10.66
N ASN A 175 7.69 -23.78 -10.50
CA ASN A 175 8.54 -23.22 -11.55
C ASN A 175 7.71 -22.73 -12.76
N PRO A 176 6.82 -21.74 -12.56
CA PRO A 176 5.98 -21.22 -13.64
C PRO A 176 6.83 -20.54 -14.71
N THR A 177 6.33 -20.49 -15.94
CA THR A 177 6.93 -19.72 -17.04
C THR A 177 6.45 -18.27 -17.06
N LEU A 178 5.26 -18.02 -16.48
CA LEU A 178 4.67 -16.69 -16.29
C LEU A 178 4.30 -16.47 -14.82
N LEU A 179 4.70 -15.32 -14.27
CA LEU A 179 4.28 -14.84 -12.97
C LEU A 179 3.49 -13.55 -13.13
N ILE A 180 2.27 -13.51 -12.62
CA ILE A 180 1.45 -12.30 -12.54
C ILE A 180 1.56 -11.78 -11.12
N ALA A 181 2.12 -10.59 -10.95
CA ALA A 181 2.31 -9.96 -9.64
C ALA A 181 1.44 -8.70 -9.56
N ASP A 182 0.28 -8.82 -8.89
CA ASP A 182 -0.66 -7.71 -8.71
C ASP A 182 -0.35 -7.00 -7.38
N GLU A 183 0.27 -5.83 -7.49
CA GLU A 183 0.69 -4.97 -6.37
C GLU A 183 1.46 -5.71 -5.25
N PRO A 184 2.52 -6.47 -5.58
CA PRO A 184 3.17 -7.36 -4.62
C PRO A 184 3.88 -6.63 -3.47
N THR A 185 3.98 -5.30 -3.51
CA THR A 185 4.68 -4.48 -2.51
C THR A 185 3.81 -3.40 -1.86
N SER A 186 2.52 -3.30 -2.19
CA SER A 186 1.64 -2.20 -1.80
C SER A 186 1.41 -2.03 -0.29
N SER A 187 1.54 -3.11 0.49
CA SER A 187 1.34 -3.10 1.96
C SER A 187 2.65 -3.19 2.75
N LEU A 188 3.80 -3.02 2.08
CA LEU A 188 5.12 -3.20 2.67
C LEU A 188 5.82 -1.84 2.84
N ASP A 189 6.70 -1.78 3.82
CA ASP A 189 7.63 -0.64 3.95
C ASP A 189 8.67 -0.64 2.83
N THR A 190 9.31 0.50 2.60
CA THR A 190 10.23 0.74 1.49
C THR A 190 11.38 -0.26 1.44
N VAL A 191 11.98 -0.59 2.60
CA VAL A 191 13.11 -1.54 2.67
C VAL A 191 12.66 -2.95 2.31
N THR A 192 11.53 -3.38 2.86
CA THR A 192 10.95 -4.69 2.55
C THR A 192 10.51 -4.77 1.09
N SER A 193 9.90 -3.71 0.56
CA SER A 193 9.49 -3.61 -0.86
C SER A 193 10.68 -3.79 -1.79
N MET A 194 11.80 -3.09 -1.53
CA MET A 194 13.03 -3.23 -2.30
C MET A 194 13.53 -4.67 -2.30
N SER A 195 13.56 -5.33 -1.14
CA SER A 195 14.02 -6.72 -1.04
C SER A 195 13.12 -7.72 -1.78
N ILE A 196 11.81 -7.45 -1.84
CA ILE A 196 10.86 -8.25 -2.63
C ILE A 196 11.07 -8.03 -4.13
N MET A 197 11.28 -6.80 -4.56
CA MET A 197 11.55 -6.51 -5.97
C MET A 197 12.85 -7.14 -6.44
N GLN A 198 13.92 -7.06 -5.64
CA GLN A 198 15.18 -7.73 -5.93
C GLN A 198 14.99 -9.25 -6.06
N LEU A 199 14.24 -9.87 -5.14
CA LEU A 199 13.90 -11.30 -5.22
C LEU A 199 13.17 -11.66 -6.53
N LEU A 200 12.16 -10.87 -6.92
CA LEU A 200 11.43 -11.10 -8.18
C LEU A 200 12.34 -10.92 -9.41
N HIS A 201 13.27 -9.97 -9.36
CA HIS A 201 14.25 -9.76 -10.42
C HIS A 201 15.21 -10.96 -10.55
N GLU A 202 15.76 -11.44 -9.43
CA GLU A 202 16.61 -12.64 -9.39
C GLU A 202 15.85 -13.86 -9.94
N MET A 203 14.59 -14.05 -9.54
CA MET A 203 13.75 -15.14 -10.06
C MET A 203 13.52 -15.03 -11.57
N SER A 204 13.29 -13.82 -12.10
CA SER A 204 13.15 -13.62 -13.55
C SER A 204 14.43 -14.00 -14.29
N HIS A 205 15.58 -13.51 -13.84
CA HIS A 205 16.86 -13.74 -14.53
C HIS A 205 17.40 -15.14 -14.35
N GLU A 206 17.40 -15.69 -13.15
CA GLU A 206 18.01 -16.99 -12.85
C GLU A 206 17.11 -18.16 -13.25
N MET A 207 15.81 -18.06 -12.97
CA MET A 207 14.84 -19.10 -13.29
C MET A 207 14.21 -18.92 -14.67
N GLY A 208 14.39 -17.75 -15.30
CA GLY A 208 13.84 -17.42 -16.62
C GLY A 208 12.32 -17.25 -16.62
N ILE A 209 11.76 -16.78 -15.52
CA ILE A 209 10.33 -16.52 -15.36
C ILE A 209 10.00 -15.15 -15.99
N SER A 210 8.98 -15.10 -16.86
CA SER A 210 8.44 -13.84 -17.37
C SER A 210 7.48 -13.25 -16.34
N ILE A 211 7.51 -11.94 -16.12
CA ILE A 211 6.70 -11.29 -15.07
C ILE A 211 5.80 -10.22 -15.66
N LEU A 212 4.49 -10.32 -15.42
CA LEU A 212 3.56 -9.20 -15.55
C LEU A 212 3.44 -8.52 -14.19
N PHE A 213 4.07 -7.35 -14.05
CA PHE A 213 4.16 -6.60 -12.80
C PHE A 213 3.18 -5.44 -12.78
N ILE A 214 2.14 -5.55 -11.95
CA ILE A 214 1.13 -4.50 -11.79
C ILE A 214 1.47 -3.69 -10.56
N SER A 215 1.59 -2.37 -10.72
CA SER A 215 1.89 -1.47 -9.61
C SER A 215 1.36 -0.06 -9.85
N HIS A 216 1.06 0.65 -8.78
CA HIS A 216 0.84 2.09 -8.80
C HIS A 216 2.11 2.89 -8.40
N ASN A 217 3.16 2.22 -7.96
CA ASN A 217 4.45 2.85 -7.63
C ASN A 217 5.33 2.96 -8.88
N LEU A 218 5.38 4.17 -9.44
CA LEU A 218 6.07 4.45 -10.70
C LEU A 218 7.59 4.37 -10.58
N SER A 219 8.16 4.72 -9.43
CA SER A 219 9.60 4.61 -9.20
C SER A 219 10.05 3.16 -9.14
N ALA A 220 9.25 2.31 -8.48
CA ALA A 220 9.47 0.87 -8.47
C ALA A 220 9.46 0.30 -9.89
N VAL A 221 8.44 0.65 -10.68
CA VAL A 221 8.28 0.19 -12.07
C VAL A 221 9.45 0.65 -12.96
N ARG A 222 9.91 1.91 -12.80
CA ARG A 222 11.04 2.45 -13.55
C ARG A 222 12.30 1.61 -13.40
N ASN A 223 12.62 1.21 -12.19
CA ASN A 223 13.88 0.54 -11.87
C ASN A 223 13.82 -0.97 -12.05
N PHE A 224 12.60 -1.53 -12.10
CA PHE A 224 12.37 -2.97 -12.09
C PHE A 224 11.92 -3.53 -13.44
N CYS A 225 11.14 -2.80 -14.23
CA CYS A 225 10.54 -3.29 -15.46
C CYS A 225 11.38 -2.96 -16.71
N ASP A 226 11.44 -3.88 -17.67
CA ASP A 226 12.05 -3.67 -18.98
C ASP A 226 11.20 -2.73 -19.84
N ARG A 227 9.91 -3.02 -19.90
CA ARG A 227 8.88 -2.24 -20.58
C ARG A 227 7.72 -1.91 -19.65
N VAL A 228 7.02 -0.83 -19.98
CA VAL A 228 5.87 -0.34 -19.19
C VAL A 228 4.71 -0.02 -20.13
N MET A 229 3.52 -0.41 -19.69
CA MET A 229 2.26 -0.04 -20.31
C MET A 229 1.46 0.84 -19.35
N VAL A 230 0.90 1.92 -19.85
CA VAL A 230 0.04 2.83 -19.10
C VAL A 230 -1.41 2.59 -19.48
N MET A 231 -2.23 2.26 -18.49
CA MET A 231 -3.63 1.91 -18.68
C MET A 231 -4.54 3.01 -18.15
N LYS A 232 -5.51 3.40 -18.95
CA LYS A 232 -6.58 4.34 -18.59
C LYS A 232 -7.92 3.83 -19.10
N GLU A 233 -8.93 3.80 -18.23
CA GLU A 233 -10.32 3.47 -18.59
C GLU A 233 -10.44 2.20 -19.48
N GLY A 234 -9.69 1.15 -19.09
CA GLY A 234 -9.74 -0.15 -19.77
C GLY A 234 -8.90 -0.26 -21.05
N THR A 235 -8.15 0.77 -21.45
CA THR A 235 -7.33 0.79 -22.67
C THR A 235 -5.85 1.07 -22.32
N ILE A 236 -4.92 0.56 -23.15
CA ILE A 236 -3.51 0.97 -23.11
C ILE A 236 -3.36 2.25 -23.93
N ILE A 237 -2.92 3.32 -23.27
CA ILE A 237 -2.76 4.64 -23.88
C ILE A 237 -1.31 4.99 -24.19
N ASP A 238 -0.36 4.27 -23.57
CA ASP A 238 1.07 4.45 -23.76
C ASP A 238 1.80 3.13 -23.50
N SER A 239 2.84 2.83 -24.27
CA SER A 239 3.67 1.64 -24.08
C SER A 239 5.05 1.87 -24.70
N ASP A 240 6.10 1.67 -23.89
CA ASP A 240 7.50 1.77 -24.33
C ASP A 240 8.44 1.15 -23.28
N THR A 241 9.77 1.30 -23.51
CA THR A 241 10.73 0.97 -22.44
C THR A 241 10.45 1.79 -21.18
N SER A 242 10.81 1.26 -20.02
CA SER A 242 10.57 1.98 -18.75
C SER A 242 11.25 3.36 -18.74
N TRP A 243 12.42 3.49 -19.36
CA TRP A 243 13.15 4.77 -19.48
C TRP A 243 12.44 5.78 -20.36
N ASP A 244 11.92 5.36 -21.52
CA ASP A 244 11.24 6.26 -22.46
C ASP A 244 9.91 6.76 -21.89
N ILE A 245 9.11 5.87 -21.29
CA ILE A 245 7.86 6.26 -20.60
C ILE A 245 8.12 7.28 -19.49
N MET A 246 9.16 7.05 -18.65
CA MET A 246 9.46 7.93 -17.52
C MET A 246 10.14 9.25 -17.93
N GLY A 247 10.87 9.25 -19.05
CA GLY A 247 11.61 10.42 -19.56
C GLY A 247 10.83 11.26 -20.55
N GLN A 248 10.11 10.63 -21.47
CA GLN A 248 9.41 11.27 -22.60
C GLN A 248 8.03 10.63 -22.82
N PRO A 249 7.07 10.83 -21.90
CA PRO A 249 5.72 10.29 -22.02
C PRO A 249 5.04 10.80 -23.30
N LYS A 250 4.40 9.90 -24.04
CA LYS A 250 3.72 10.24 -25.30
C LYS A 250 2.31 10.79 -25.07
N SER A 251 1.64 10.37 -24.00
CA SER A 251 0.31 10.84 -23.65
C SER A 251 0.32 11.91 -22.56
N ALA A 252 -0.60 12.88 -22.65
CA ALA A 252 -0.79 13.88 -21.62
C ALA A 252 -1.17 13.27 -20.26
N PHE A 253 -1.89 12.15 -20.27
CA PHE A 253 -2.25 11.43 -19.05
C PHE A 253 -1.02 10.80 -18.38
N THR A 254 -0.13 10.16 -19.14
CA THR A 254 1.12 9.61 -18.62
C THR A 254 1.98 10.71 -18.01
N ALA A 255 2.09 11.86 -18.68
CA ALA A 255 2.81 13.03 -18.17
C ALA A 255 2.23 13.53 -16.83
N ASP A 256 0.91 13.66 -16.73
CA ASP A 256 0.21 14.06 -15.50
C ASP A 256 0.40 13.04 -14.38
N LEU A 257 0.28 11.74 -14.68
CA LEU A 257 0.51 10.65 -13.72
C LEU A 257 1.94 10.68 -13.15
N LEU A 258 2.95 10.86 -14.03
CA LEU A 258 4.35 10.97 -13.63
C LEU A 258 4.62 12.24 -12.81
N MET A 259 4.02 13.36 -13.19
CA MET A 259 4.15 14.61 -12.45
C MET A 259 3.59 14.48 -11.03
N LYS A 260 2.41 13.87 -10.89
CA LYS A 260 1.78 13.63 -9.58
C LYS A 260 2.58 12.66 -8.71
N SER A 261 3.20 11.63 -9.31
CA SER A 261 3.99 10.66 -8.56
C SER A 261 5.30 11.24 -8.01
N ARG A 262 5.86 12.25 -8.65
CA ARG A 262 7.09 12.91 -8.19
C ARG A 262 6.90 13.76 -6.94
N LEU A 263 5.66 14.05 -6.57
CA LEU A 263 5.26 14.85 -5.41
C LEU A 263 6.03 16.17 -5.28
N ASP A 264 6.39 16.80 -6.42
CA ASP A 264 7.08 18.09 -6.41
C ASP A 264 6.19 19.16 -5.78
N PRO A 265 6.63 19.77 -4.66
CA PRO A 265 5.81 20.74 -3.92
C PRO A 265 5.40 21.94 -4.76
N LYS A 266 6.29 22.43 -5.64
CA LYS A 266 6.01 23.60 -6.49
C LYS A 266 4.92 23.29 -7.50
N THR A 267 5.00 22.15 -8.16
CA THR A 267 4.05 21.73 -9.19
C THR A 267 2.68 21.41 -8.60
N LEU A 268 2.63 20.78 -7.44
CA LEU A 268 1.38 20.43 -6.76
C LEU A 268 0.80 21.55 -5.89
N GLY A 269 1.51 22.70 -5.76
CA GLY A 269 1.10 23.80 -4.90
C GLY A 269 1.08 23.41 -3.41
N ILE A 270 1.96 22.49 -3.01
CA ILE A 270 2.12 22.06 -1.62
C ILE A 270 2.97 23.10 -0.89
N SER A 271 2.51 23.54 0.27
CA SER A 271 3.30 24.36 1.18
C SER A 271 3.87 23.48 2.28
N ARG A 272 5.19 23.48 2.46
CA ARG A 272 5.81 22.84 3.62
C ARG A 272 5.34 23.51 4.90
N GLY A 273 5.17 22.73 5.95
CA GLY A 273 4.91 23.24 7.28
C GLY A 273 5.98 24.24 7.71
N LYS A 274 5.56 25.27 8.42
CA LYS A 274 6.50 26.23 8.99
C LYS A 274 7.15 25.63 10.22
N THR A 275 8.41 25.94 10.46
CA THR A 275 9.05 25.69 11.75
C THR A 275 8.75 26.85 12.68
N ASN A 276 8.41 26.56 13.91
CA ASN A 276 8.09 27.56 14.93
C ASN A 276 8.76 27.19 16.28
N PRO A 277 10.10 27.14 16.34
CA PRO A 277 10.82 26.63 17.50
C PRO A 277 10.59 27.48 18.78
N ASP A 278 10.20 28.74 18.62
CA ASP A 278 9.89 29.65 19.74
C ASP A 278 8.39 29.70 20.05
N GLY A 279 7.56 28.96 19.31
CA GLY A 279 6.12 28.92 19.49
C GLY A 279 5.67 28.04 20.66
N PRO A 280 4.37 28.06 21.01
CA PRO A 280 3.81 27.19 22.04
C PRO A 280 4.05 25.71 21.71
N VAL A 281 4.37 24.92 22.73
CA VAL A 281 4.51 23.45 22.60
C VAL A 281 3.11 22.83 22.65
N VAL A 282 2.68 22.22 21.54
CA VAL A 282 1.38 21.54 21.44
C VAL A 282 1.45 20.09 21.89
N LEU A 283 2.60 19.44 21.68
CA LEU A 283 2.85 18.07 22.16
C LEU A 283 4.27 17.95 22.71
N GLU A 284 4.39 17.37 23.90
CA GLU A 284 5.67 17.00 24.50
C GLU A 284 5.64 15.55 24.97
N ALA A 285 6.59 14.76 24.51
CA ALA A 285 6.89 13.43 25.00
C ALA A 285 8.19 13.47 25.80
N THR A 286 8.19 12.95 27.04
CA THR A 286 9.35 12.97 27.92
C THR A 286 9.68 11.56 28.39
N ARG A 287 10.85 11.03 27.97
CA ARG A 287 11.40 9.72 28.36
C ARG A 287 10.38 8.58 28.22
N LEU A 288 9.59 8.63 27.16
CA LEU A 288 8.45 7.74 26.92
C LEU A 288 8.91 6.32 26.63
N THR A 289 8.41 5.36 27.38
CA THR A 289 8.64 3.93 27.17
C THR A 289 7.31 3.20 27.21
N SER A 290 7.04 2.36 26.19
CA SER A 290 5.84 1.52 26.17
C SER A 290 6.16 0.08 25.78
N SER A 291 5.44 -0.85 26.40
CA SER A 291 5.63 -2.29 26.20
C SER A 291 4.31 -3.02 26.08
N TYR A 292 4.30 -4.10 25.30
CA TYR A 292 3.19 -5.03 25.27
C TYR A 292 3.46 -6.20 26.22
N ARG A 293 2.40 -6.60 26.97
CA ARG A 293 2.44 -7.82 27.78
C ARG A 293 2.00 -9.00 26.95
N TYR A 294 2.92 -9.92 26.66
CA TYR A 294 2.58 -11.21 26.10
C TYR A 294 2.41 -12.24 27.23
N LYS A 295 1.26 -12.91 27.25
CA LYS A 295 1.11 -14.14 28.03
C LYS A 295 1.75 -15.26 27.23
N ASP A 296 3.01 -15.55 27.48
CA ASP A 296 3.60 -16.82 27.07
C ASP A 296 3.21 -17.90 28.08
N VAL A 297 3.03 -19.15 27.61
CA VAL A 297 2.49 -20.28 28.40
C VAL A 297 3.26 -20.52 29.71
N ARG A 298 4.46 -19.96 29.86
CA ARG A 298 5.32 -20.17 31.04
C ARG A 298 5.89 -18.91 31.71
N ARG A 299 5.81 -17.70 31.11
CA ARG A 299 6.33 -16.45 31.71
C ARG A 299 5.65 -15.22 31.09
N ASN A 300 5.28 -14.26 31.96
CA ASN A 300 4.94 -12.90 31.51
C ASN A 300 6.23 -12.21 31.01
N LYS A 301 6.45 -12.16 29.71
CA LYS A 301 7.51 -11.36 29.10
C LYS A 301 6.93 -10.00 28.72
N THR A 302 7.56 -8.94 29.19
CA THR A 302 7.31 -7.57 28.72
C THR A 302 8.39 -7.22 27.70
N ASN A 303 8.00 -6.98 26.45
CA ASN A 303 8.92 -6.43 25.45
C ASN A 303 8.65 -4.94 25.30
N ALA A 304 9.63 -4.11 25.64
CA ALA A 304 9.58 -2.69 25.36
C ALA A 304 9.68 -2.47 23.85
N VAL A 305 8.62 -1.91 23.26
CA VAL A 305 8.56 -1.59 21.83
C VAL A 305 9.07 -0.19 21.55
N ILE A 306 8.78 0.78 22.44
CA ILE A 306 9.38 2.11 22.43
C ILE A 306 10.19 2.33 23.70
N LYS A 307 11.33 3.01 23.57
CA LYS A 307 12.36 3.09 24.60
C LYS A 307 12.88 4.51 24.73
N ASN A 308 12.58 5.16 25.87
CA ASN A 308 13.13 6.46 26.26
C ASN A 308 13.02 7.55 25.17
N ILE A 309 11.85 7.67 24.54
CA ILE A 309 11.59 8.66 23.49
C ILE A 309 11.29 10.02 24.13
N SER A 310 11.96 11.06 23.63
CA SER A 310 11.69 12.46 24.02
C SER A 310 11.71 13.35 22.79
N PHE A 311 10.67 14.16 22.60
CA PHE A 311 10.58 15.18 21.54
C PHE A 311 9.47 16.19 21.85
N LYS A 312 9.51 17.33 21.14
CA LYS A 312 8.49 18.38 21.21
C LYS A 312 7.98 18.71 19.80
N ILE A 313 6.73 19.10 19.72
CA ILE A 313 6.12 19.63 18.49
C ILE A 313 5.48 20.97 18.84
N HIS A 314 5.81 22.00 18.07
CA HIS A 314 5.32 23.35 18.26
C HIS A 314 4.10 23.64 17.40
N GLU A 315 3.34 24.67 17.76
CA GLU A 315 2.11 25.05 17.08
C GLU A 315 2.35 25.38 15.60
N GLY A 316 1.51 24.82 14.74
CA GLY A 316 1.55 25.01 13.27
C GLY A 316 2.60 24.16 12.55
N GLU A 317 3.43 23.37 13.26
CA GLU A 317 4.43 22.52 12.62
C GLU A 317 3.81 21.30 11.93
N LEU A 318 4.40 20.92 10.77
CA LEU A 318 4.24 19.62 10.13
C LEU A 318 5.49 18.79 10.39
N VAL A 319 5.39 17.80 11.27
CA VAL A 319 6.50 16.91 11.65
C VAL A 319 6.31 15.54 11.03
N GLY A 320 7.34 15.03 10.36
CA GLY A 320 7.37 13.67 9.83
C GLY A 320 7.87 12.67 10.87
N LEU A 321 7.28 11.48 10.91
CA LEU A 321 7.80 10.33 11.66
C LEU A 321 8.06 9.18 10.69
N ILE A 322 9.32 8.85 10.48
CA ILE A 322 9.77 7.80 9.56
C ILE A 322 10.49 6.67 10.28
N GLY A 323 10.62 5.53 9.64
CA GLY A 323 11.33 4.36 10.14
C GLY A 323 10.84 3.07 9.50
N SER A 324 11.61 2.00 9.63
CA SER A 324 11.27 0.67 9.11
C SER A 324 9.99 0.09 9.73
N SER A 325 9.39 -0.90 9.09
CA SER A 325 8.23 -1.61 9.65
C SER A 325 8.60 -2.29 10.97
N GLY A 326 7.70 -2.17 11.95
CA GLY A 326 7.94 -2.76 13.27
C GLY A 326 8.90 -1.99 14.18
N CYS A 327 9.47 -0.84 13.77
CA CYS A 327 10.34 -0.04 14.64
C CYS A 327 9.59 0.64 15.82
N GLY A 328 8.23 0.64 15.80
CA GLY A 328 7.40 1.14 16.92
C GLY A 328 6.56 2.38 16.63
N LYS A 329 6.49 2.90 15.39
CA LYS A 329 5.73 4.11 15.01
C LYS A 329 4.26 4.07 15.49
N THR A 330 3.54 3.03 15.10
CA THR A 330 2.13 2.85 15.51
C THR A 330 1.98 2.69 17.04
N THR A 331 2.98 2.12 17.73
CA THR A 331 2.98 2.04 19.18
C THR A 331 3.14 3.43 19.80
N LEU A 332 4.02 4.25 19.24
CA LEU A 332 4.21 5.65 19.66
C LEU A 332 2.91 6.44 19.47
N VAL A 333 2.29 6.34 18.28
CA VAL A 333 0.99 6.98 17.98
C VAL A 333 -0.08 6.56 18.98
N LYS A 334 -0.24 5.25 19.23
CA LYS A 334 -1.22 4.75 20.22
C LYS A 334 -0.93 5.25 21.64
N THR A 335 0.34 5.42 21.99
CA THR A 335 0.72 5.94 23.32
C THR A 335 0.40 7.43 23.44
N ILE A 336 0.67 8.23 22.39
CA ILE A 336 0.32 9.65 22.35
C ILE A 336 -1.20 9.85 22.43
N LEU A 337 -1.97 9.02 21.73
CA LEU A 337 -3.44 9.05 21.76
C LEU A 337 -4.05 8.52 23.06
N GLY A 338 -3.24 8.06 24.02
CA GLY A 338 -3.73 7.46 25.28
C GLY A 338 -4.38 6.07 25.12
N LEU A 339 -4.33 5.48 23.90
CA LEU A 339 -4.84 4.14 23.62
C LEU A 339 -3.93 3.03 24.20
N LEU A 340 -2.68 3.36 24.45
CA LEU A 340 -1.71 2.50 25.13
C LEU A 340 -1.08 3.27 26.29
N LYS A 341 -1.22 2.74 27.50
CA LYS A 341 -0.61 3.36 28.68
C LYS A 341 0.91 3.18 28.65
N PRO A 342 1.71 4.24 28.79
CA PRO A 342 3.17 4.12 28.85
C PRO A 342 3.60 3.34 30.09
N SER A 343 4.70 2.61 29.98
CA SER A 343 5.36 1.90 31.09
C SER A 343 6.15 2.86 31.97
N SER A 344 6.72 3.92 31.36
CA SER A 344 7.39 5.05 32.04
C SER A 344 7.43 6.27 31.12
N GLY A 345 7.72 7.44 31.68
CA GLY A 345 7.66 8.72 31.00
C GLY A 345 6.23 9.26 30.92
N GLU A 346 6.08 10.37 30.25
CA GLU A 346 4.80 11.08 30.14
C GLU A 346 4.62 11.71 28.75
N VAL A 347 3.36 11.93 28.39
CA VAL A 347 2.95 12.71 27.21
C VAL A 347 2.04 13.81 27.71
N SER A 348 2.40 15.05 27.39
CA SER A 348 1.53 16.21 27.60
C SER A 348 1.16 16.84 26.25
N HIS A 349 -0.05 17.34 26.14
CA HIS A 349 -0.52 18.03 24.94
C HIS A 349 -1.50 19.14 25.29
N GLU A 350 -1.52 20.17 24.46
CA GLU A 350 -2.50 21.24 24.55
C GLU A 350 -3.63 21.03 23.51
N GLY A 351 -4.85 21.27 23.96
CA GLY A 351 -6.04 21.17 23.13
C GLY A 351 -6.42 19.74 22.77
N ARG A 352 -7.17 19.60 21.65
CA ARG A 352 -7.74 18.32 21.20
C ARG A 352 -6.85 17.66 20.16
N ILE A 353 -6.59 16.37 20.36
CA ILE A 353 -5.93 15.52 19.35
C ILE A 353 -6.99 14.74 18.58
N ALA A 354 -6.87 14.72 17.25
CA ALA A 354 -7.59 13.79 16.37
C ALA A 354 -6.60 12.92 15.59
N ALA A 355 -7.05 11.76 15.15
CA ALA A 355 -6.20 10.84 14.39
C ALA A 355 -6.89 10.35 13.12
N VAL A 356 -6.09 10.29 12.03
CA VAL A 356 -6.41 9.58 10.79
C VAL A 356 -5.55 8.33 10.76
N PHE A 357 -6.19 7.14 10.75
CA PHE A 357 -5.47 5.87 10.75
C PHE A 357 -5.24 5.34 9.33
N GLN A 358 -4.29 4.42 9.20
CA GLN A 358 -3.80 3.83 7.96
C GLN A 358 -4.90 3.24 7.06
N ASP A 359 -5.89 2.57 7.65
CA ASP A 359 -6.97 1.93 6.90
C ASP A 359 -8.30 2.67 7.09
N PRO A 360 -8.75 3.45 6.09
CA PRO A 360 -10.04 4.13 6.16
C PRO A 360 -11.22 3.15 6.12
N VAL A 361 -11.03 1.91 5.64
CA VAL A 361 -12.10 0.91 5.62
C VAL A 361 -12.41 0.43 7.03
N SER A 362 -11.39 0.19 7.84
CA SER A 362 -11.56 -0.19 9.25
C SER A 362 -12.01 0.98 10.13
N SER A 363 -11.73 2.21 9.71
CA SER A 363 -12.11 3.43 10.45
C SER A 363 -13.57 3.83 10.23
N LEU A 364 -14.19 3.40 9.13
CA LEU A 364 -15.57 3.71 8.77
C LEU A 364 -16.45 2.45 8.91
N ASN A 365 -17.46 2.50 9.74
CA ASN A 365 -18.43 1.41 9.85
C ASN A 365 -19.23 1.26 8.53
N PRO A 366 -19.12 0.13 7.80
CA PRO A 366 -19.76 -0.03 6.50
C PRO A 366 -21.30 -0.01 6.55
N ALA A 367 -21.90 -0.20 7.72
CA ALA A 367 -23.35 -0.19 7.92
C ALA A 367 -23.95 1.23 8.03
N HIS A 368 -23.11 2.26 8.11
CA HIS A 368 -23.55 3.64 8.33
C HIS A 368 -23.07 4.60 7.23
N THR A 369 -23.84 5.68 7.03
CA THR A 369 -23.51 6.73 6.07
C THR A 369 -22.43 7.67 6.61
N VAL A 370 -21.78 8.46 5.73
CA VAL A 370 -20.82 9.51 6.12
C VAL A 370 -21.45 10.48 7.13
N ARG A 371 -22.73 10.85 6.97
CA ARG A 371 -23.45 11.70 7.94
C ARG A 371 -23.44 11.14 9.36
N TRP A 372 -23.63 9.84 9.50
CA TRP A 372 -23.61 9.19 10.81
C TRP A 372 -22.23 9.31 11.44
N HIS A 373 -21.16 9.07 10.67
CA HIS A 373 -19.79 9.16 11.16
C HIS A 373 -19.41 10.58 11.60
N LEU A 374 -19.76 11.59 10.79
CA LEU A 374 -19.52 12.99 11.16
C LEU A 374 -20.28 13.37 12.42
N ARG A 375 -21.52 12.89 12.57
CA ARG A 375 -22.31 13.14 13.79
C ARG A 375 -21.70 12.48 15.03
N GLU A 376 -21.20 11.26 14.91
CA GLU A 376 -20.56 10.58 16.04
C GLU A 376 -19.21 11.27 16.40
N ALA A 377 -18.43 11.70 15.42
CA ALA A 377 -17.22 12.50 15.65
C ALA A 377 -17.54 13.84 16.35
N LEU A 378 -18.60 14.54 15.93
CA LEU A 378 -19.06 15.76 16.57
C LEU A 378 -19.50 15.52 18.03
N LYS A 379 -20.24 14.46 18.31
CA LYS A 379 -20.62 14.07 19.67
C LYS A 379 -19.43 13.77 20.54
N ALA A 380 -18.46 13.00 20.03
CA ALA A 380 -17.24 12.65 20.75
C ALA A 380 -16.43 13.90 21.11
N SER A 381 -16.52 14.97 20.32
CA SER A 381 -15.89 16.24 20.60
C SER A 381 -16.57 17.05 21.71
N GLY A 382 -17.76 16.65 22.18
CA GLY A 382 -18.54 17.41 23.17
C GLY A 382 -19.13 18.73 22.61
N ARG A 383 -18.96 19.02 21.31
CA ARG A 383 -19.53 20.23 20.68
C ARG A 383 -21.01 20.05 20.45
N VAL A 384 -21.76 21.10 20.71
CA VAL A 384 -23.21 21.12 20.50
C VAL A 384 -23.51 22.07 19.35
N ILE A 385 -24.06 21.54 18.25
CA ILE A 385 -24.57 22.28 17.10
C ILE A 385 -26.05 21.90 16.96
N SER A 386 -26.92 22.88 16.68
CA SER A 386 -28.35 22.63 16.48
C SER A 386 -28.59 21.66 15.33
N LYS A 387 -29.68 20.88 15.36
CA LYS A 387 -29.97 19.89 14.31
C LYS A 387 -30.17 20.53 12.95
N GLU A 388 -30.66 21.74 12.93
CA GLU A 388 -30.89 22.55 11.74
C GLU A 388 -29.58 22.98 11.07
N GLU A 389 -28.58 23.34 11.88
CA GLU A 389 -27.26 23.79 11.42
C GLU A 389 -26.33 22.64 11.08
N GLN A 390 -26.50 21.45 11.71
CA GLN A 390 -25.60 20.32 11.51
C GLN A 390 -25.42 19.91 10.05
N THR A 391 -26.49 19.93 9.25
CA THR A 391 -26.41 19.51 7.85
C THR A 391 -25.57 20.47 7.03
N ALA A 392 -25.75 21.78 7.21
CA ALA A 392 -24.96 22.81 6.53
C ALA A 392 -23.49 22.73 6.96
N TYR A 393 -23.24 22.58 8.26
CA TYR A 393 -21.90 22.41 8.82
C TYR A 393 -21.18 21.17 8.27
N PHE A 394 -21.86 20.02 8.19
CA PHE A 394 -21.26 18.81 7.62
C PHE A 394 -20.98 18.93 6.13
N ILE A 395 -21.83 19.65 5.39
CA ILE A 395 -21.59 19.92 3.96
C ILE A 395 -20.35 20.79 3.81
N SER A 396 -20.20 21.86 4.61
CA SER A 396 -19.02 22.72 4.53
C SER A 396 -17.73 21.96 4.84
N ILE A 397 -17.73 21.10 5.87
CA ILE A 397 -16.57 20.24 6.17
C ILE A 397 -16.26 19.24 5.04
N LEU A 398 -17.29 18.69 4.37
CA LEU A 398 -17.08 17.84 3.21
C LEU A 398 -16.49 18.62 2.02
N GLU A 399 -16.92 19.85 1.81
CA GLU A 399 -16.38 20.75 0.78
C GLU A 399 -14.92 21.11 1.07
N ASP A 400 -14.55 21.37 2.31
CA ASP A 400 -13.17 21.62 2.75
C ASP A 400 -12.22 20.45 2.40
N VAL A 401 -12.72 19.21 2.40
CA VAL A 401 -11.93 18.04 1.99
C VAL A 401 -12.12 17.66 0.51
N GLY A 402 -12.79 18.52 -0.28
CA GLY A 402 -13.03 18.31 -1.71
C GLY A 402 -14.04 17.18 -1.99
N LEU A 403 -15.00 16.97 -1.10
CA LEU A 403 -16.18 16.15 -1.30
C LEU A 403 -17.41 17.06 -1.49
N THR A 404 -18.48 16.53 -2.06
CA THR A 404 -19.73 17.27 -2.24
C THR A 404 -20.77 16.85 -1.20
N GLY A 405 -21.80 17.65 -0.97
CA GLY A 405 -22.90 17.36 -0.07
C GLY A 405 -23.62 16.02 -0.37
N LYS A 406 -23.56 15.52 -1.61
CA LYS A 406 -24.09 14.21 -1.98
C LYS A 406 -23.41 13.06 -1.25
N HIS A 407 -22.12 13.19 -0.90
CA HIS A 407 -21.36 12.18 -0.18
C HIS A 407 -21.85 12.00 1.27
N LEU A 408 -22.55 12.97 1.83
CA LEU A 408 -23.11 12.90 3.18
C LEU A 408 -24.01 11.67 3.40
N TYR A 409 -24.70 11.25 2.34
CA TYR A 409 -25.68 10.15 2.38
C TYR A 409 -25.13 8.83 1.81
N ARG A 410 -23.87 8.81 1.35
CA ARG A 410 -23.22 7.58 0.86
C ARG A 410 -22.72 6.72 2.00
N PHE A 411 -22.71 5.42 1.75
CA PHE A 411 -22.04 4.43 2.58
C PHE A 411 -20.58 4.26 2.13
N PRO A 412 -19.67 3.82 3.02
CA PRO A 412 -18.25 3.64 2.69
C PRO A 412 -18.01 2.77 1.44
N HIS A 413 -18.79 1.69 1.26
CA HIS A 413 -18.67 0.81 0.08
C HIS A 413 -19.08 1.47 -1.26
N GLN A 414 -19.72 2.63 -1.23
CA GLN A 414 -20.13 3.40 -2.41
C GLN A 414 -19.10 4.50 -2.77
N MET A 415 -17.95 4.51 -2.08
CA MET A 415 -16.92 5.53 -2.21
C MET A 415 -15.60 4.91 -2.68
N SER A 416 -14.81 5.65 -3.47
CA SER A 416 -13.44 5.25 -3.80
C SER A 416 -12.52 5.31 -2.57
N GLY A 417 -11.32 4.69 -2.64
CA GLY A 417 -10.32 4.74 -1.56
C GLY A 417 -10.00 6.17 -1.14
N GLY A 418 -9.69 7.05 -2.08
CA GLY A 418 -9.41 8.46 -1.81
C GLY A 418 -10.61 9.23 -1.24
N GLN A 419 -11.85 8.93 -1.67
CA GLN A 419 -13.05 9.53 -1.09
C GLN A 419 -13.28 9.07 0.35
N ARG A 420 -13.03 7.80 0.67
CA ARG A 420 -13.09 7.29 2.06
C ARG A 420 -12.05 7.96 2.95
N GLN A 421 -10.83 8.15 2.43
CA GLN A 421 -9.77 8.85 3.15
C GLN A 421 -10.14 10.31 3.44
N LYS A 422 -10.70 11.02 2.44
CA LYS A 422 -11.23 12.37 2.63
C LYS A 422 -12.35 12.43 3.67
N ALA A 423 -13.24 11.44 3.71
CA ALA A 423 -14.27 11.35 4.74
C ALA A 423 -13.68 11.11 6.14
N ALA A 424 -12.63 10.30 6.27
CA ALA A 424 -11.91 10.12 7.55
C ALA A 424 -11.23 11.42 8.01
N ILE A 425 -10.63 12.18 7.10
CA ILE A 425 -10.09 13.51 7.41
C ILE A 425 -11.22 14.47 7.84
N ALA A 426 -12.37 14.47 7.17
CA ALA A 426 -13.54 15.26 7.54
C ALA A 426 -14.02 14.96 8.97
N MET A 427 -13.99 13.68 9.40
CA MET A 427 -14.31 13.29 10.79
C MET A 427 -13.33 13.88 11.81
N CYS A 428 -12.05 14.03 11.45
CA CYS A 428 -11.10 14.74 12.30
C CYS A 428 -11.42 16.23 12.37
N LEU A 429 -11.68 16.88 11.22
CA LEU A 429 -11.93 18.32 11.14
C LEU A 429 -13.21 18.76 11.85
N VAL A 430 -14.27 17.94 11.83
CA VAL A 430 -15.52 18.18 12.60
C VAL A 430 -15.26 18.42 14.08
N GLN A 431 -14.19 17.82 14.62
CA GLN A 431 -13.82 17.94 16.03
C GLN A 431 -13.04 19.22 16.35
N GLU A 432 -12.63 20.01 15.35
CA GLU A 432 -11.75 21.18 15.46
C GLU A 432 -10.50 20.88 16.30
N PRO A 433 -9.64 19.94 15.86
CA PRO A 433 -8.47 19.57 16.61
C PRO A 433 -7.38 20.64 16.50
N SER A 434 -6.61 20.86 17.58
CA SER A 434 -5.37 21.63 17.55
C SER A 434 -4.20 20.81 16.98
N PHE A 435 -4.29 19.46 17.10
CA PHE A 435 -3.26 18.54 16.66
C PHE A 435 -3.87 17.33 15.95
N ILE A 436 -3.36 17.02 14.77
CA ILE A 436 -3.75 15.84 13.99
C ILE A 436 -2.58 14.88 13.88
N ILE A 437 -2.81 13.61 14.21
CA ILE A 437 -1.88 12.52 13.90
C ILE A 437 -2.42 11.79 12.68
N ALA A 438 -1.64 11.76 11.60
CA ALA A 438 -1.98 11.04 10.38
C ALA A 438 -1.03 9.84 10.24
N ASP A 439 -1.51 8.64 10.59
CA ASP A 439 -0.75 7.39 10.54
C ASP A 439 -0.96 6.73 9.18
N GLU A 440 0.04 6.80 8.30
CA GLU A 440 0.04 6.26 6.94
C GLU A 440 -1.19 6.68 6.10
N PRO A 441 -1.58 7.98 6.07
CA PRO A 441 -2.84 8.41 5.46
C PRO A 441 -2.85 8.30 3.92
N PHE A 442 -1.74 7.90 3.33
CA PHE A 442 -1.52 7.81 1.88
C PHE A 442 -1.38 6.37 1.39
N SER A 443 -1.27 5.40 2.29
CA SER A 443 -1.09 3.99 1.94
C SER A 443 -2.29 3.46 1.14
N ALA A 444 -2.05 2.59 0.19
CA ALA A 444 -3.06 1.98 -0.69
C ALA A 444 -3.84 2.98 -1.58
N LEU A 445 -3.33 4.20 -1.79
CA LEU A 445 -3.88 5.17 -2.73
C LEU A 445 -3.04 5.22 -4.01
N ASP A 446 -3.72 5.40 -5.15
CA ASP A 446 -3.04 5.74 -6.41
C ASP A 446 -2.38 7.13 -6.36
N ALA A 447 -1.45 7.40 -7.28
CA ALA A 447 -0.66 8.63 -7.29
C ALA A 447 -1.52 9.91 -7.32
N SER A 448 -2.63 9.90 -8.07
CA SER A 448 -3.55 11.03 -8.16
C SER A 448 -4.28 11.29 -6.84
N SER A 449 -4.79 10.23 -6.21
CA SER A 449 -5.44 10.32 -4.89
C SER A 449 -4.45 10.72 -3.80
N GLN A 450 -3.24 10.16 -3.83
CA GLN A 450 -2.15 10.49 -2.90
C GLN A 450 -1.80 11.98 -2.99
N ALA A 451 -1.51 12.51 -4.18
CA ALA A 451 -1.21 13.93 -4.39
C ALA A 451 -2.35 14.84 -3.88
N SER A 452 -3.62 14.44 -4.12
CA SER A 452 -4.80 15.18 -3.64
C SER A 452 -4.88 15.23 -2.11
N ILE A 453 -4.58 14.13 -1.40
CA ILE A 453 -4.61 14.09 0.07
C ILE A 453 -3.44 14.87 0.67
N ILE A 454 -2.25 14.77 0.07
CA ILE A 454 -1.07 15.54 0.49
C ILE A 454 -1.36 17.03 0.42
N LYS A 455 -1.89 17.49 -0.73
CA LYS A 455 -2.28 18.88 -0.91
C LYS A 455 -3.34 19.30 0.12
N LEU A 456 -4.37 18.49 0.32
CA LEU A 456 -5.42 18.75 1.30
C LEU A 456 -4.86 18.96 2.72
N LEU A 457 -4.00 18.08 3.20
CA LEU A 457 -3.39 18.19 4.54
C LEU A 457 -2.48 19.43 4.64
N SER A 458 -1.74 19.75 3.58
CA SER A 458 -0.94 20.98 3.50
C SER A 458 -1.82 22.24 3.55
N ASP A 459 -2.94 22.27 2.81
CA ASP A 459 -3.88 23.38 2.81
C ASP A 459 -4.54 23.55 4.19
N ILE A 460 -4.97 22.46 4.85
CA ILE A 460 -5.50 22.48 6.23
C ILE A 460 -4.48 23.04 7.22
N ASN A 461 -3.22 22.62 7.16
CA ASN A 461 -2.19 23.20 8.02
C ASN A 461 -2.01 24.69 7.80
N LYS A 462 -1.93 25.12 6.53
CA LYS A 462 -1.72 26.51 6.14
C LYS A 462 -2.89 27.44 6.51
N GLU A 463 -4.14 26.99 6.26
CA GLU A 463 -5.33 27.81 6.43
C GLU A 463 -5.84 27.82 7.88
N ARG A 464 -5.74 26.69 8.58
CA ARG A 464 -6.24 26.52 9.95
C ARG A 464 -5.16 26.51 11.02
N TRP A 465 -3.88 26.63 10.61
CA TRP A 465 -2.73 26.57 11.52
C TRP A 465 -2.68 25.29 12.34
N THR A 466 -3.25 24.20 11.81
CA THR A 466 -3.36 22.92 12.52
C THR A 466 -2.01 22.21 12.56
N THR A 467 -1.50 21.91 13.75
CA THR A 467 -0.27 21.14 13.96
C THR A 467 -0.49 19.68 13.54
N MET A 468 0.50 19.04 12.88
CA MET A 468 0.35 17.65 12.45
C MET A 468 1.61 16.82 12.67
N LEU A 469 1.40 15.55 13.06
CA LEU A 469 2.40 14.49 13.01
C LEU A 469 2.02 13.53 11.86
N ILE A 470 2.84 13.52 10.81
CA ILE A 470 2.64 12.67 9.62
C ILE A 470 3.55 11.45 9.76
N VAL A 471 2.96 10.28 9.96
CA VAL A 471 3.68 9.02 9.95
C VAL A 471 3.64 8.45 8.54
N SER A 472 4.80 8.21 7.95
CA SER A 472 4.90 7.63 6.61
C SER A 472 6.21 6.86 6.43
N HIS A 473 6.16 5.83 5.58
CA HIS A 473 7.36 5.17 5.08
C HIS A 473 7.82 5.78 3.73
N ASN A 474 7.01 6.65 3.11
CA ASN A 474 7.35 7.32 1.87
C ASN A 474 8.11 8.63 2.14
N LEU A 475 9.43 8.62 1.86
CA LEU A 475 10.31 9.78 2.08
C LEU A 475 9.95 10.98 1.19
N GLN A 476 9.41 10.74 0.00
CA GLN A 476 9.00 11.83 -0.91
C GLN A 476 7.85 12.64 -0.31
N VAL A 477 6.89 11.97 0.34
CA VAL A 477 5.78 12.63 1.07
C VAL A 477 6.33 13.50 2.20
N ILE A 478 7.24 12.95 3.02
CA ILE A 478 7.85 13.68 4.13
C ILE A 478 8.64 14.88 3.62
N ARG A 479 9.44 14.71 2.58
CA ARG A 479 10.21 15.79 1.93
C ARG A 479 9.30 16.88 1.34
N ALA A 480 8.14 16.50 0.79
CA ALA A 480 7.20 17.43 0.20
C ALA A 480 6.45 18.29 1.23
N MET A 481 6.11 17.74 2.39
CA MET A 481 5.19 18.36 3.36
C MET A 481 5.87 18.85 4.63
N CYS A 482 6.77 18.03 5.20
CA CYS A 482 7.26 18.22 6.56
C CYS A 482 8.50 19.11 6.60
N SER A 483 8.51 20.06 7.55
CA SER A 483 9.68 20.89 7.84
C SER A 483 10.70 20.17 8.71
N ASN A 484 10.21 19.37 9.66
CA ASN A 484 11.02 18.60 10.59
C ASN A 484 10.71 17.11 10.45
N VAL A 485 11.68 16.25 10.74
CA VAL A 485 11.54 14.80 10.70
C VAL A 485 12.13 14.15 11.94
N LEU A 486 11.46 13.11 12.43
CA LEU A 486 11.90 12.20 13.46
C LEU A 486 12.13 10.83 12.81
N VAL A 487 13.34 10.30 12.93
CA VAL A 487 13.69 8.97 12.42
C VAL A 487 13.71 7.99 13.57
N MET A 488 12.92 6.93 13.44
CA MET A 488 12.75 5.91 14.46
C MET A 488 13.34 4.57 14.04
N ASP A 489 14.19 4.00 14.90
CA ASP A 489 14.71 2.62 14.74
C ASP A 489 14.68 1.88 16.07
N LYS A 490 14.31 0.61 16.05
CA LYS A 490 14.29 -0.33 17.20
C LYS A 490 13.70 0.25 18.48
N GLY A 491 12.68 1.08 18.33
CA GLY A 491 11.93 1.68 19.44
C GLY A 491 12.49 2.99 19.97
N SER A 492 13.47 3.59 19.34
CA SER A 492 14.10 4.86 19.75
C SER A 492 14.13 5.85 18.60
N ILE A 493 14.12 7.15 18.87
CA ILE A 493 14.44 8.18 17.88
C ILE A 493 15.97 8.19 17.76
N VAL A 494 16.47 7.90 16.55
CA VAL A 494 17.91 7.82 16.26
C VAL A 494 18.44 9.07 15.58
N GLU A 495 17.56 9.85 14.95
CA GLU A 495 17.90 11.10 14.31
C GLU A 495 16.68 12.02 14.27
N ALA A 496 16.87 13.33 14.41
CA ALA A 496 15.81 14.33 14.36
C ALA A 496 16.37 15.68 13.90
N GLY A 497 15.61 16.43 13.12
CA GLY A 497 16.04 17.76 12.64
C GLY A 497 15.20 18.24 11.48
N PHE A 498 15.72 19.27 10.80
CA PHE A 498 15.13 19.73 9.55
C PHE A 498 15.15 18.63 8.50
N THR A 499 14.04 18.47 7.79
CA THR A 499 13.85 17.37 6.85
C THR A 499 14.93 17.31 5.79
N ASP A 500 15.32 18.47 5.21
CA ASP A 500 16.35 18.49 4.18
C ASP A 500 17.73 18.10 4.75
N ASP A 501 18.09 18.61 5.93
CA ASP A 501 19.39 18.29 6.57
C ASP A 501 19.51 16.79 6.88
N VAL A 502 18.48 16.22 7.49
CA VAL A 502 18.45 14.79 7.85
C VAL A 502 18.47 13.88 6.61
N LEU A 503 17.75 14.28 5.53
CA LEU A 503 17.67 13.46 4.32
C LEU A 503 18.84 13.65 3.35
N GLU A 504 19.56 14.80 3.39
CA GLU A 504 20.73 15.05 2.53
C GLU A 504 22.05 14.66 3.21
N ASN A 505 22.11 14.77 4.54
CA ASN A 505 23.31 14.47 5.34
C ASN A 505 22.98 13.51 6.51
N PRO A 506 22.49 12.28 6.22
CA PRO A 506 22.09 11.36 7.27
C PRO A 506 23.26 10.91 8.14
N SER A 507 23.12 11.03 9.46
CA SER A 507 24.13 10.59 10.43
C SER A 507 23.90 9.15 10.88
N ALA A 508 22.64 8.74 11.05
CA ALA A 508 22.30 7.40 11.52
C ALA A 508 22.26 6.38 10.36
N GLU A 509 22.79 5.17 10.60
CA GLU A 509 22.76 4.08 9.61
C GLU A 509 21.33 3.70 9.20
N ALA A 510 20.37 3.76 10.14
CA ALA A 510 18.97 3.51 9.83
C ALA A 510 18.40 4.55 8.85
N THR A 511 18.80 5.82 8.96
CA THR A 511 18.40 6.90 8.04
C THR A 511 18.97 6.65 6.65
N LYS A 512 20.26 6.28 6.56
CA LYS A 512 20.91 5.95 5.27
C LYS A 512 20.20 4.80 4.57
N ALA A 513 19.91 3.72 5.30
CA ALA A 513 19.21 2.57 4.75
C ALA A 513 17.78 2.91 4.25
N LEU A 514 17.07 3.82 4.94
CA LEU A 514 15.77 4.30 4.51
C LEU A 514 15.86 5.14 3.23
N ILE A 515 16.90 5.98 3.10
CA ILE A 515 17.12 6.82 1.91
C ILE A 515 17.49 5.95 0.71
N GLU A 516 18.46 5.04 0.86
CA GLU A 516 18.82 4.08 -0.20
C GLU A 516 17.61 3.29 -0.69
N ALA A 517 16.80 2.75 0.24
CA ALA A 517 15.58 2.05 -0.13
C ALA A 517 14.55 2.97 -0.81
N GLY A 518 14.47 4.23 -0.41
CA GLY A 518 13.59 5.24 -0.99
C GLY A 518 13.96 5.62 -2.43
N GLU A 519 15.23 5.65 -2.78
CA GLU A 519 15.71 5.92 -4.15
C GLU A 519 15.35 4.78 -5.13
N TYR A 520 15.27 3.56 -4.65
CA TYR A 520 14.88 2.39 -5.47
C TYR A 520 13.37 2.15 -5.50
N GLY A 521 12.64 2.49 -4.46
CA GLY A 521 11.23 2.15 -4.28
C GLY A 521 10.28 3.36 -4.18
N GLY A 522 10.80 4.58 -4.09
CA GLY A 522 10.00 5.81 -3.90
C GLY A 522 9.85 6.65 -5.15
#